data_e5c05857adc9ba76f25270050d11d266
#
_entry.id   e5c05857adc9ba76f25270050d11d266
#
_cell.length_a   1.000
_cell.length_b   1.000
_cell.length_c   1.000
_cell.angle_alpha   90.00
_cell.angle_beta   90.00
_cell.angle_gamma   90.00
#
_symmetry.space_group_name_H-M   'P 1'
#
loop_
_entity.id
_entity.type
_entity.pdbx_description
1 polymer ?
#
loop_
_entity_poly.entity_id
_entity_poly.type
_entity_poly.pdbx_seq_one_letter_code
_entity_poly.pdbx_strand_id
1 'polypeptide(L)'
;MRSPLKRFVRYFLYLLGILLLLIVGLGAAYLISAKSSFSGVVTSASLNQPVQIQFDANDVPHIKAKSQSDAFYALGFLHATERSWQLEMSRRLASGRLSEILGERTVSLDRFLRTLGI
;
A
#
# COMPACT_ATOMS: atom_id res chain seq x y z
N MET A 1 25.47 21.51 46.15
CA MET A 1 25.49 21.97 44.73
C MET A 1 25.41 20.76 43.82
N ARG A 2 24.32 20.62 43.02
CA ARG A 2 24.22 19.52 42.04
C ARG A 2 25.11 19.88 40.85
N SER A 3 26.07 19.03 40.50
CA SER A 3 27.01 19.28 39.42
C SER A 3 26.27 19.58 38.10
N PRO A 4 26.76 20.52 37.27
CA PRO A 4 26.13 20.90 36.01
C PRO A 4 25.96 19.68 35.07
N LEU A 5 26.84 18.71 35.15
CA LEU A 5 26.79 17.44 34.42
C LEU A 5 25.51 16.64 34.74
N LYS A 6 25.09 16.55 36.01
CA LYS A 6 23.87 15.83 36.39
C LYS A 6 22.61 16.49 35.86
N ARG A 7 22.57 17.82 35.70
CA ARG A 7 21.47 18.55 35.07
C ARG A 7 21.44 18.28 33.56
N PHE A 8 22.58 18.35 32.91
CA PHE A 8 22.72 18.06 31.49
C PHE A 8 22.25 16.64 31.15
N VAL A 9 22.71 15.61 31.87
CA VAL A 9 22.29 14.22 31.67
C VAL A 9 20.81 14.07 31.87
N ARG A 10 20.19 14.74 32.86
CA ARG A 10 18.76 14.68 33.10
C ARG A 10 17.96 15.27 31.94
N TYR A 11 18.32 16.43 31.43
CA TYR A 11 17.67 17.06 30.29
C TYR A 11 17.85 16.26 29.02
N PHE A 12 19.02 15.66 28.82
CA PHE A 12 19.30 14.75 27.70
C PHE A 12 18.40 13.51 27.75
N LEU A 13 18.21 12.91 28.93
CA LEU A 13 17.32 11.78 29.10
C LEU A 13 15.84 12.15 28.86
N TYR A 14 15.41 13.33 29.29
CA TYR A 14 14.07 13.81 28.99
C TYR A 14 13.86 14.02 27.49
N LEU A 15 14.82 14.64 26.81
CA LEU A 15 14.78 14.84 25.36
C LEU A 15 14.73 13.50 24.60
N LEU A 16 15.53 12.53 25.02
CA LEU A 16 15.51 11.18 24.47
C LEU A 16 14.15 10.48 24.68
N GLY A 17 13.58 10.63 25.88
CA GLY A 17 12.24 10.09 26.20
C GLY A 17 11.14 10.71 25.35
N ILE A 18 11.17 12.03 25.16
CA ILE A 18 10.20 12.73 24.28
C ILE A 18 10.36 12.28 22.83
N LEU A 19 11.60 12.17 22.34
CA LEU A 19 11.87 11.70 20.99
C LEU A 19 11.35 10.28 20.77
N LEU A 20 11.58 9.39 21.73
CA LEU A 20 11.05 8.02 21.68
C LEU A 20 9.52 7.98 21.64
N LEU A 21 8.87 8.78 22.48
CA LEU A 21 7.40 8.89 22.48
C LEU A 21 6.86 9.41 21.16
N LEU A 22 7.53 10.39 20.55
CA LEU A 22 7.17 10.90 19.22
C LEU A 22 7.30 9.82 18.14
N ILE A 23 8.39 9.08 18.13
CA ILE A 23 8.61 7.99 17.15
C ILE A 23 7.53 6.91 17.31
N VAL A 24 7.26 6.49 18.55
CA VAL A 24 6.22 5.48 18.83
C VAL A 24 4.83 6.02 18.45
N GLY A 25 4.53 7.27 18.79
CA GLY A 25 3.24 7.90 18.46
C GLY A 25 3.02 8.02 16.95
N LEU A 26 4.04 8.49 16.22
CA LEU A 26 3.97 8.58 14.74
C LEU A 26 3.87 7.18 14.09
N GLY A 27 4.63 6.22 14.60
CA GLY A 27 4.54 4.82 14.12
C GLY A 27 3.16 4.22 14.36
N ALA A 28 2.58 4.40 15.53
CA ALA A 28 1.23 3.93 15.84
C ALA A 28 0.18 4.63 14.97
N ALA A 29 0.27 5.95 14.78
CA ALA A 29 -0.63 6.71 13.92
C ALA A 29 -0.53 6.23 12.47
N TYR A 30 0.68 5.98 11.97
CA TYR A 30 0.90 5.41 10.64
C TYR A 30 0.25 4.04 10.48
N LEU A 31 0.45 3.12 11.43
CA LEU A 31 -0.13 1.78 11.41
C LEU A 31 -1.66 1.80 11.46
N ILE A 32 -2.25 2.71 12.24
CA ILE A 32 -3.71 2.89 12.31
C ILE A 32 -4.24 3.43 10.97
N SER A 33 -3.56 4.41 10.39
CA SER A 33 -3.94 5.02 9.11
C SER A 33 -3.76 4.06 7.92
N ALA A 34 -2.82 3.11 8.03
CA ALA A 34 -2.56 2.11 6.99
C ALA A 34 -3.60 0.98 6.95
N LYS A 35 -4.46 0.86 7.97
CA LYS A 35 -5.56 -0.12 7.94
C LYS A 35 -6.58 0.28 6.89
N SER A 36 -6.70 -0.53 5.83
CA SER A 36 -7.74 -0.37 4.84
C SER A 36 -9.11 -0.61 5.48
N SER A 37 -9.99 0.39 5.40
CA SER A 37 -11.40 0.21 5.77
C SER A 37 -12.17 -0.24 4.53
N PHE A 38 -12.56 -1.51 4.51
CA PHE A 38 -13.35 -2.10 3.42
C PHE A 38 -14.87 -1.91 3.62
N SER A 39 -15.28 -0.92 4.40
CA SER A 39 -16.68 -0.60 4.62
C SER A 39 -17.04 0.70 3.89
N GLY A 40 -18.09 0.66 3.07
CA GLY A 40 -18.58 1.83 2.37
C GLY A 40 -19.25 1.50 1.05
N VAL A 41 -19.76 2.52 0.38
CA VAL A 41 -20.35 2.43 -0.95
C VAL A 41 -19.47 3.19 -1.92
N VAL A 42 -18.97 2.49 -2.94
CA VAL A 42 -18.21 3.10 -4.04
C VAL A 42 -19.10 3.16 -5.26
N THR A 43 -19.28 4.35 -5.82
CA THR A 43 -20.08 4.55 -7.04
C THR A 43 -19.17 4.51 -8.25
N SER A 44 -19.51 3.69 -9.24
CA SER A 44 -18.80 3.63 -10.52
C SER A 44 -19.80 3.62 -11.67
N ALA A 45 -19.52 4.44 -12.69
CA ALA A 45 -20.30 4.49 -13.93
C ALA A 45 -20.10 3.25 -14.82
N SER A 46 -19.11 2.41 -14.53
CA SER A 46 -18.79 1.22 -15.31
C SER A 46 -19.55 -0.04 -14.86
N LEU A 47 -20.31 0.02 -13.77
CA LEU A 47 -21.16 -1.08 -13.31
C LEU A 47 -22.56 -0.94 -13.91
N ASN A 48 -23.08 -2.05 -14.43
CA ASN A 48 -24.47 -2.11 -14.91
C ASN A 48 -25.46 -2.32 -13.78
N GLN A 49 -25.06 -3.04 -12.73
CA GLN A 49 -25.87 -3.37 -11.57
C GLN A 49 -25.04 -3.29 -10.29
N PRO A 50 -25.68 -3.04 -9.12
CA PRO A 50 -24.98 -3.06 -7.84
C PRO A 50 -24.29 -4.39 -7.58
N VAL A 51 -23.03 -4.32 -7.13
CA VAL A 51 -22.23 -5.47 -6.70
C VAL A 51 -22.00 -5.36 -5.20
N GLN A 52 -22.15 -6.46 -4.50
CA GLN A 52 -21.84 -6.57 -3.09
C GLN A 52 -20.55 -7.33 -2.89
N ILE A 53 -19.62 -6.73 -2.14
CA ILE A 53 -18.39 -7.36 -1.72
C ILE A 53 -18.45 -7.53 -0.20
N GLN A 54 -18.28 -8.74 0.28
CA GLN A 54 -18.27 -9.08 1.70
C GLN A 54 -16.98 -9.82 2.03
N PHE A 55 -16.32 -9.44 3.12
CA PHE A 55 -15.13 -10.13 3.60
C PHE A 55 -15.54 -11.11 4.71
N ASP A 56 -14.97 -12.30 4.69
CA ASP A 56 -15.16 -13.26 5.77
C ASP A 56 -14.17 -13.03 6.93
N ALA A 57 -14.20 -13.91 7.95
CA ALA A 57 -13.35 -13.81 9.11
C ALA A 57 -11.83 -14.00 8.82
N ASN A 58 -11.50 -14.47 7.61
CA ASN A 58 -10.12 -14.66 7.15
C ASN A 58 -9.71 -13.58 6.13
N ASP A 59 -10.50 -12.49 6.03
CA ASP A 59 -10.31 -11.41 5.06
C ASP A 59 -10.39 -11.87 3.58
N VAL A 60 -11.12 -12.98 3.31
CA VAL A 60 -11.36 -13.44 1.94
C VAL A 60 -12.58 -12.71 1.37
N PRO A 61 -12.44 -11.99 0.23
CA PRO A 61 -13.54 -11.26 -0.38
C PRO A 61 -14.50 -12.20 -1.13
N HIS A 62 -15.77 -12.09 -0.85
CA HIS A 62 -16.86 -12.75 -1.55
C HIS A 62 -17.62 -11.74 -2.40
N ILE A 63 -17.60 -11.92 -3.71
CA ILE A 63 -18.27 -11.03 -4.68
C ILE A 63 -19.62 -11.60 -5.05
N LYS A 64 -20.69 -10.82 -4.84
CA LYS A 64 -22.05 -11.14 -5.28
C LYS A 64 -22.47 -10.13 -6.36
N ALA A 65 -22.58 -10.57 -7.59
CA ALA A 65 -22.97 -9.77 -8.75
C ALA A 65 -24.08 -10.48 -9.55
N LYS A 66 -24.88 -9.71 -10.28
CA LYS A 66 -25.90 -10.24 -11.15
C LYS A 66 -25.41 -10.58 -12.57
N SER A 67 -24.27 -10.00 -12.98
CA SER A 67 -23.63 -10.26 -14.25
C SER A 67 -22.17 -10.64 -14.08
N GLN A 68 -21.64 -11.40 -15.03
CA GLN A 68 -20.24 -11.78 -15.07
C GLN A 68 -19.32 -10.56 -15.27
N SER A 69 -19.76 -9.61 -16.10
CA SER A 69 -19.03 -8.36 -16.34
C SER A 69 -18.86 -7.56 -15.05
N ASP A 70 -19.92 -7.38 -14.27
CA ASP A 70 -19.87 -6.66 -13.00
C ASP A 70 -19.02 -7.41 -11.95
N ALA A 71 -19.08 -8.76 -11.97
CA ALA A 71 -18.21 -9.57 -11.08
C ALA A 71 -16.72 -9.38 -11.40
N PHE A 72 -16.34 -9.38 -12.68
CA PHE A 72 -14.95 -9.12 -13.08
C PHE A 72 -14.52 -7.69 -12.80
N TYR A 73 -15.41 -6.73 -12.96
CA TYR A 73 -15.12 -5.35 -12.57
C TYR A 73 -14.79 -5.25 -11.08
N ALA A 74 -15.62 -5.85 -10.22
CA ALA A 74 -15.42 -5.86 -8.78
C ALA A 74 -14.12 -6.59 -8.39
N LEU A 75 -13.78 -7.70 -9.06
CA LEU A 75 -12.53 -8.42 -8.86
C LEU A 75 -11.32 -7.53 -9.22
N GLY A 76 -11.37 -6.84 -10.36
CA GLY A 76 -10.35 -5.90 -10.78
C GLY A 76 -10.19 -4.74 -9.81
N PHE A 77 -11.29 -4.21 -9.29
CA PHE A 77 -11.29 -3.17 -8.25
C PHE A 77 -10.58 -3.64 -6.97
N LEU A 78 -10.89 -4.85 -6.49
CA LEU A 78 -10.22 -5.44 -5.33
C LEU A 78 -8.71 -5.61 -5.57
N HIS A 79 -8.32 -6.15 -6.71
CA HIS A 79 -6.91 -6.30 -7.07
C HIS A 79 -6.19 -4.95 -7.10
N ALA A 80 -6.82 -3.93 -7.67
CA ALA A 80 -6.24 -2.58 -7.73
C ALA A 80 -6.11 -1.96 -6.34
N THR A 81 -7.07 -2.22 -5.45
CA THR A 81 -7.05 -1.66 -4.09
C THR A 81 -6.01 -2.34 -3.20
N GLU A 82 -5.90 -3.66 -3.27
CA GLU A 82 -5.04 -4.43 -2.36
C GLU A 82 -3.63 -4.63 -2.89
N ARG A 83 -3.45 -4.69 -4.22
CA ARG A 83 -2.20 -5.10 -4.88
C ARG A 83 -1.73 -4.13 -5.96
N SER A 84 -2.05 -2.84 -5.82
CA SER A 84 -1.70 -1.82 -6.81
C SER A 84 -0.19 -1.80 -7.13
N TRP A 85 0.66 -1.94 -6.11
CA TRP A 85 2.11 -1.99 -6.29
C TRP A 85 2.56 -3.19 -7.13
N GLN A 86 2.06 -4.39 -6.82
CA GLN A 86 2.40 -5.62 -7.56
C GLN A 86 1.89 -5.53 -9.02
N LEU A 87 0.69 -4.99 -9.23
CA LEU A 87 0.13 -4.78 -10.56
C LEU A 87 0.99 -3.81 -11.37
N GLU A 88 1.40 -2.69 -10.77
CA GLU A 88 2.26 -1.71 -11.42
C GLU A 88 3.63 -2.29 -11.75
N MET A 89 4.24 -3.05 -10.83
CA MET A 89 5.50 -3.74 -11.08
C MET A 89 5.39 -4.75 -12.23
N SER A 90 4.34 -5.56 -12.27
CA SER A 90 4.09 -6.53 -13.33
C SER A 90 3.86 -5.85 -14.68
N ARG A 91 3.09 -4.75 -14.71
CA ARG A 91 2.86 -3.94 -15.91
C ARG A 91 4.15 -3.35 -16.45
N ARG A 92 5.01 -2.81 -15.56
CA ARG A 92 6.31 -2.24 -15.96
C ARG A 92 7.28 -3.32 -16.41
N LEU A 93 7.30 -4.47 -15.73
CA LEU A 93 8.10 -5.62 -16.14
C LEU A 93 7.73 -6.04 -17.57
N ALA A 94 6.45 -6.30 -17.82
CA ALA A 94 5.97 -6.71 -19.15
C ALA A 94 6.27 -5.68 -20.25
N SER A 95 6.22 -4.38 -19.93
CA SER A 95 6.52 -3.30 -20.90
C SER A 95 8.00 -2.90 -20.97
N GLY A 96 8.91 -3.57 -20.22
CA GLY A 96 10.33 -3.23 -20.15
C GLY A 96 10.58 -1.82 -19.64
N ARG A 97 9.90 -1.41 -18.56
CA ARG A 97 9.93 -0.07 -17.95
C ARG A 97 10.23 -0.06 -16.46
N LEU A 98 10.84 -1.13 -15.94
CA LEU A 98 11.22 -1.22 -14.53
C LEU A 98 12.26 -0.16 -14.13
N SER A 99 13.16 0.20 -15.04
CA SER A 99 14.22 1.18 -14.78
C SER A 99 13.70 2.59 -14.45
N GLU A 100 12.47 2.91 -14.84
CA GLU A 100 11.83 4.18 -14.45
C GLU A 100 11.62 4.33 -12.93
N ILE A 101 11.54 3.21 -12.21
CA ILE A 101 11.37 3.20 -10.75
C ILE A 101 12.62 2.68 -10.05
N LEU A 102 13.21 1.57 -10.55
CA LEU A 102 14.31 0.88 -9.89
C LEU A 102 15.70 1.37 -10.36
N GLY A 103 15.72 2.29 -11.33
CA GLY A 103 16.94 2.93 -11.82
C GLY A 103 17.80 2.02 -12.69
N GLU A 104 19.09 2.37 -12.78
CA GLU A 104 20.03 1.84 -13.73
C GLU A 104 20.22 0.31 -13.67
N ARG A 105 20.03 -0.29 -12.49
CA ARG A 105 20.20 -1.74 -12.27
C ARG A 105 19.28 -2.61 -13.11
N THR A 106 18.15 -2.09 -13.57
CA THR A 106 17.15 -2.86 -14.34
C THR A 106 17.11 -2.50 -15.83
N VAL A 107 17.96 -1.59 -16.29
CA VAL A 107 18.01 -1.17 -17.71
C VAL A 107 18.31 -2.33 -18.65
N SER A 108 19.22 -3.24 -18.26
CA SER A 108 19.55 -4.42 -19.08
C SER A 108 18.35 -5.35 -19.24
N LEU A 109 17.59 -5.55 -18.17
CA LEU A 109 16.36 -6.35 -18.18
C LEU A 109 15.28 -5.69 -19.05
N ASP A 110 15.10 -4.38 -18.92
CA ASP A 110 14.13 -3.63 -19.73
C ASP A 110 14.45 -3.74 -21.24
N ARG A 111 15.72 -3.62 -21.61
CA ARG A 111 16.15 -3.80 -23.00
C ARG A 111 15.87 -5.22 -23.50
N PHE A 112 16.17 -6.22 -22.69
CA PHE A 112 15.89 -7.61 -23.03
C PHE A 112 14.39 -7.84 -23.27
N LEU A 113 13.53 -7.41 -22.36
CA LEU A 113 12.08 -7.59 -22.47
C LEU A 113 11.50 -6.86 -23.71
N ARG A 114 11.98 -5.64 -24.00
CA ARG A 114 11.58 -4.91 -25.22
C ARG A 114 12.03 -5.60 -26.50
N THR A 115 13.18 -6.26 -26.47
CA THR A 115 13.65 -7.04 -27.62
C THR A 115 12.80 -8.27 -27.88
N LEU A 116 12.25 -8.88 -26.82
CA LEU A 116 11.30 -10.01 -26.95
C LEU A 116 9.96 -9.62 -27.53
N GLY A 117 9.58 -8.34 -27.47
CA GLY A 117 8.30 -7.84 -27.99
C GLY A 117 7.08 -8.28 -27.17
N ILE A 118 7.28 -8.47 -25.85
CA ILE A 118 6.21 -8.83 -24.90
C ILE A 118 5.41 -7.59 -24.52
#